data_f18a87e7ad60a07133056b75ea853e53
#
_entry.id   f18a87e7ad60a07133056b75ea853e53
#
_cell.length_a   1.000
_cell.length_b   1.000
_cell.length_c   1.000
_cell.angle_alpha   90.00
_cell.angle_beta   90.00
_cell.angle_gamma   90.00
#
_symmetry.space_group_name_H-M   'P 1'
#
loop_
_entity.id
_entity.type
_entity.pdbx_description
1 polymer ?
#
loop_
_entity_poly.entity_id
_entity_poly.type
_entity_poly.pdbx_seq_one_letter_code
_entity_poly.pdbx_strand_id
1 'polypeptide(L)'
;MFDVAASGQVRPADVARAYEFGALATAAQLVGAGQAMLDMTVDYAKQRTQFGRVIGGYQAIKHTLADVHIALDLARPLLYGAALALAEDSADTARDVSAAKAAAAGAALLSARASLQTHGAIGYTAEHDLSHWLLRVQALHSAWGDPTSHRRRVVEAL
;
A
#
# COMPACT_ATOMS: atom_id res chain seq x y z
N MET A 1 33.20 -12.83 2.50
CA MET A 1 32.96 -12.89 3.94
C MET A 1 33.11 -11.45 4.44
N PHE A 2 31.99 -10.73 4.61
CA PHE A 2 32.04 -9.34 5.08
C PHE A 2 32.19 -9.40 6.61
N ASP A 3 33.29 -8.82 7.12
CA ASP A 3 33.51 -8.68 8.55
C ASP A 3 32.59 -7.57 9.09
N VAL A 4 31.55 -7.95 9.81
CA VAL A 4 30.57 -7.04 10.43
C VAL A 4 31.00 -6.65 11.84
N ALA A 5 32.25 -6.75 12.17
CA ALA A 5 32.82 -6.20 13.39
C ALA A 5 33.00 -4.68 13.29
N ALA A 6 31.96 -3.97 12.86
CA ALA A 6 31.91 -2.51 13.01
C ALA A 6 31.64 -2.20 14.48
N SER A 7 32.63 -1.80 15.20
CA SER A 7 32.62 -1.34 16.60
C SER A 7 31.89 0.00 16.83
N GLY A 8 30.89 0.32 16.00
CA GLY A 8 30.02 1.48 16.16
C GLY A 8 28.85 1.15 17.09
N GLN A 9 28.71 1.80 18.21
CA GLN A 9 27.47 1.75 18.98
C GLN A 9 26.35 2.33 18.12
N VAL A 10 25.34 1.49 17.79
CA VAL A 10 24.14 1.93 17.09
C VAL A 10 23.35 2.81 18.05
N ARG A 11 23.17 4.08 17.70
CA ARG A 11 22.38 5.00 18.51
C ARG A 11 20.89 4.71 18.33
N PRO A 12 20.06 4.84 19.39
CA PRO A 12 18.60 4.69 19.27
C PRO A 12 17.98 5.56 18.16
N ALA A 13 18.49 6.77 17.95
CA ALA A 13 18.05 7.67 16.88
C ALA A 13 18.28 7.09 15.47
N ASP A 14 19.40 6.37 15.26
CA ASP A 14 19.69 5.75 13.96
C ASP A 14 18.73 4.60 13.68
N VAL A 15 18.37 3.82 14.69
CA VAL A 15 17.37 2.75 14.60
C VAL A 15 15.98 3.32 14.28
N ALA A 16 15.58 4.39 14.97
CA ALA A 16 14.32 5.06 14.74
C ALA A 16 14.24 5.59 13.29
N ARG A 17 15.30 6.26 12.83
CA ARG A 17 15.37 6.76 11.45
C ARG A 17 15.31 5.62 10.42
N ALA A 18 16.04 4.53 10.64
CA ALA A 18 15.97 3.35 9.77
C ALA A 18 14.56 2.73 9.71
N TYR A 19 13.85 2.73 10.85
CA TYR A 19 12.45 2.29 10.90
C TYR A 19 11.55 3.19 10.04
N GLU A 20 11.69 4.53 10.13
CA GLU A 20 10.89 5.46 9.32
C GLU A 20 11.17 5.26 7.81
N PHE A 21 12.43 5.08 7.40
CA PHE A 21 12.76 4.74 6.01
C PHE A 21 12.10 3.43 5.55
N GLY A 22 12.15 2.38 6.36
CA GLY A 22 11.53 1.10 6.04
C GLY A 22 10.01 1.18 5.91
N ALA A 23 9.37 1.90 6.84
CA ALA A 23 7.92 2.12 6.82
C ALA A 23 7.49 2.95 5.60
N LEU A 24 8.21 4.04 5.29
CA LEU A 24 7.94 4.90 4.13
C LEU A 24 8.13 4.15 2.81
N ALA A 25 9.25 3.42 2.65
CA ALA A 25 9.50 2.60 1.46
C ALA A 25 8.42 1.53 1.26
N THR A 26 7.95 0.93 2.36
CA THR A 26 6.85 -0.04 2.33
C THR A 26 5.53 0.63 1.94
N ALA A 27 5.26 1.84 2.43
CA ALA A 27 4.07 2.62 2.03
C ALA A 27 4.08 2.93 0.53
N ALA A 28 5.24 3.34 -0.01
CA ALA A 28 5.39 3.58 -1.45
C ALA A 28 5.11 2.33 -2.29
N GLN A 29 5.65 1.17 -1.88
CA GLN A 29 5.39 -0.10 -2.54
C GLN A 29 3.91 -0.50 -2.47
N LEU A 30 3.24 -0.27 -1.35
CA LEU A 30 1.81 -0.56 -1.19
C LEU A 30 0.94 0.30 -2.12
N VAL A 31 1.21 1.60 -2.22
CA VAL A 31 0.50 2.49 -3.17
C VAL A 31 0.73 2.02 -4.62
N GLY A 32 1.97 1.69 -4.99
CA GLY A 32 2.30 1.18 -6.32
C GLY A 32 1.62 -0.15 -6.63
N ALA A 33 1.63 -1.10 -5.70
CA ALA A 33 0.95 -2.38 -5.85
C ALA A 33 -0.58 -2.22 -5.95
N GLY A 34 -1.15 -1.34 -5.14
CA GLY A 34 -2.57 -1.00 -5.21
C GLY A 34 -2.97 -0.43 -6.56
N GLN A 35 -2.15 0.48 -7.11
CA GLN A 35 -2.37 1.05 -8.43
C GLN A 35 -2.28 0.00 -9.53
N ALA A 36 -1.24 -0.83 -9.52
CA ALA A 36 -1.09 -1.90 -10.52
C ALA A 36 -2.30 -2.84 -10.55
N MET A 37 -2.80 -3.24 -9.39
CA MET A 37 -4.00 -4.07 -9.30
C MET A 37 -5.25 -3.36 -9.80
N LEU A 38 -5.41 -2.07 -9.51
CA LEU A 38 -6.53 -1.27 -10.03
C LEU A 38 -6.50 -1.22 -11.56
N ASP A 39 -5.35 -0.90 -12.15
CA ASP A 39 -5.20 -0.79 -13.60
C ASP A 39 -5.51 -2.11 -14.30
N MET A 40 -4.92 -3.23 -13.82
CA MET A 40 -5.22 -4.58 -14.32
C MET A 40 -6.71 -4.91 -14.24
N THR A 41 -7.36 -4.52 -13.14
CA THR A 41 -8.77 -4.81 -12.90
C THR A 41 -9.68 -3.97 -13.81
N VAL A 42 -9.33 -2.71 -14.03
CA VAL A 42 -10.04 -1.84 -14.98
C VAL A 42 -9.96 -2.42 -16.39
N ASP A 43 -8.77 -2.86 -16.82
CA ASP A 43 -8.60 -3.44 -18.16
C ASP A 43 -9.31 -4.78 -18.31
N TYR A 44 -9.29 -5.62 -17.29
CA TYR A 44 -10.09 -6.84 -17.26
C TYR A 44 -11.60 -6.55 -17.35
N ALA A 45 -12.09 -5.58 -16.58
CA ALA A 45 -13.50 -5.20 -16.56
C ALA A 45 -14.00 -4.63 -17.90
N LYS A 46 -13.13 -3.99 -18.69
CA LYS A 46 -13.45 -3.50 -20.04
C LYS A 46 -13.57 -4.61 -21.08
N GLN A 47 -12.93 -5.75 -20.87
CA GLN A 47 -12.84 -6.85 -21.84
C GLN A 47 -13.78 -7.99 -21.49
N ARG A 48 -13.96 -8.30 -20.22
CA ARG A 48 -14.76 -9.44 -19.76
C ARG A 48 -16.25 -9.20 -19.97
N THR A 49 -16.90 -10.08 -20.70
CA THR A 49 -18.35 -10.03 -20.93
C THR A 49 -19.07 -11.06 -20.06
N GLN A 50 -20.13 -10.64 -19.38
CA GLN A 50 -21.07 -11.49 -18.64
C GLN A 50 -22.47 -10.88 -18.75
N PHE A 51 -23.50 -11.72 -18.77
CA PHE A 51 -24.92 -11.30 -18.86
C PHE A 51 -25.18 -10.33 -20.01
N GLY A 52 -24.57 -10.58 -21.18
CA GLY A 52 -24.81 -9.83 -22.41
C GLY A 52 -24.07 -8.49 -22.57
N ARG A 53 -23.19 -8.12 -21.61
CA ARG A 53 -22.37 -6.89 -21.70
C ARG A 53 -21.04 -7.01 -20.95
N VAL A 54 -20.12 -6.07 -21.20
CA VAL A 54 -18.87 -5.99 -20.46
C VAL A 54 -19.12 -5.69 -18.99
N ILE A 55 -18.40 -6.37 -18.08
CA ILE A 55 -18.65 -6.24 -16.64
C ILE A 55 -18.37 -4.84 -16.10
N GLY A 56 -17.46 -4.09 -16.70
CA GLY A 56 -17.22 -2.68 -16.38
C GLY A 56 -18.42 -1.74 -16.67
N GLY A 57 -19.44 -2.23 -17.37
CA GLY A 57 -20.72 -1.51 -17.55
C GLY A 57 -21.64 -1.54 -16.33
N TYR A 58 -21.39 -2.41 -15.35
CA TYR A 58 -22.20 -2.53 -14.14
C TYR A 58 -21.82 -1.47 -13.10
N GLN A 59 -22.83 -0.79 -12.53
CA GLN A 59 -22.66 0.25 -11.52
C GLN A 59 -21.86 -0.25 -10.31
N ALA A 60 -22.14 -1.47 -9.82
CA ALA A 60 -21.41 -2.05 -8.69
C ALA A 60 -19.90 -2.14 -8.93
N ILE A 61 -19.48 -2.56 -10.13
CA ILE A 61 -18.06 -2.62 -10.50
C ILE A 61 -17.47 -1.21 -10.58
N LYS A 62 -18.16 -0.28 -11.23
CA LYS A 62 -17.71 1.11 -11.37
C LYS A 62 -17.48 1.78 -10.01
N HIS A 63 -18.44 1.65 -9.09
CA HIS A 63 -18.36 2.26 -7.77
C HIS A 63 -17.22 1.63 -6.95
N THR A 64 -17.10 0.30 -6.95
CA THR A 64 -16.02 -0.39 -6.25
C THR A 64 -14.64 0.07 -6.75
N LEU A 65 -14.44 0.18 -8.06
CA LEU A 65 -13.15 0.63 -8.61
C LEU A 65 -12.92 2.14 -8.39
N ALA A 66 -13.97 2.94 -8.36
CA ALA A 66 -13.88 4.37 -8.01
C ALA A 66 -13.46 4.55 -6.54
N ASP A 67 -14.02 3.76 -5.61
CA ASP A 67 -13.62 3.80 -4.19
C ASP A 67 -12.14 3.44 -4.01
N VAL A 68 -11.65 2.44 -4.75
CA VAL A 68 -10.22 2.10 -4.77
C VAL A 68 -9.38 3.26 -5.27
N HIS A 69 -9.78 3.86 -6.39
CA HIS A 69 -9.06 5.00 -6.98
C HIS A 69 -8.96 6.16 -5.99
N ILE A 70 -10.08 6.54 -5.37
CA ILE A 70 -10.12 7.60 -4.35
C ILE A 70 -9.19 7.28 -3.17
N ALA A 71 -9.22 6.04 -2.66
CA ALA A 71 -8.37 5.65 -1.55
C ALA A 71 -6.87 5.75 -1.87
N LEU A 72 -6.47 5.36 -3.09
CA LEU A 72 -5.09 5.49 -3.57
C LEU A 72 -4.69 6.95 -3.77
N ASP A 73 -5.59 7.77 -4.33
CA ASP A 73 -5.34 9.20 -4.55
C ASP A 73 -5.20 9.98 -3.24
N LEU A 74 -5.94 9.60 -2.20
CA LEU A 74 -5.79 10.19 -0.87
C LEU A 74 -4.53 9.71 -0.14
N ALA A 75 -4.03 8.51 -0.42
CA ALA A 75 -2.79 8.01 0.18
C ALA A 75 -1.53 8.67 -0.41
N ARG A 76 -1.54 9.10 -1.68
CA ARG A 76 -0.37 9.68 -2.36
C ARG A 76 0.15 10.97 -1.71
N PRO A 77 -0.67 11.99 -1.44
CA PRO A 77 -0.16 13.21 -0.81
C PRO A 77 0.41 12.96 0.59
N LEU A 78 -0.16 12.01 1.35
CA LEU A 78 0.40 11.61 2.65
C LEU A 78 1.78 10.98 2.47
N LEU A 79 1.96 10.13 1.46
CA LEU A 79 3.25 9.52 1.14
C LEU A 79 4.30 10.57 0.76
N TYR A 80 3.95 11.54 -0.07
CA TYR A 80 4.88 12.60 -0.47
C TYR A 80 5.21 13.55 0.68
N GLY A 81 4.22 13.92 1.50
CA GLY A 81 4.43 14.72 2.70
C GLY A 81 5.37 14.03 3.69
N ALA A 82 5.17 12.73 3.92
CA ALA A 82 6.03 11.94 4.78
C ALA A 82 7.47 11.81 4.24
N ALA A 83 7.63 11.70 2.92
CA ALA A 83 8.95 11.67 2.28
C ALA A 83 9.69 12.99 2.47
N LEU A 84 9.00 14.11 2.34
CA LEU A 84 9.56 15.44 2.57
C LEU A 84 9.93 15.61 4.05
N ALA A 85 9.04 15.29 4.97
CA ALA A 85 9.28 15.36 6.41
C ALA A 85 10.52 14.54 6.82
N LEU A 86 10.67 13.34 6.26
CA LEU A 86 11.84 12.49 6.52
C LEU A 86 13.12 13.05 5.91
N ALA A 87 13.05 13.67 4.74
CA ALA A 87 14.21 14.29 4.09
C ALA A 87 14.72 15.54 4.86
N GLU A 88 13.80 16.30 5.44
CA GLU A 88 14.08 17.54 6.17
C GLU A 88 14.34 17.33 7.67
N ASP A 89 14.34 16.08 8.15
CA ASP A 89 14.44 15.74 9.58
C ASP A 89 13.40 16.48 10.45
N SER A 90 12.16 16.60 9.94
CA SER A 90 11.07 17.25 10.63
C SER A 90 10.75 16.56 11.96
N ALA A 91 10.35 17.35 12.97
CA ALA A 91 9.87 16.82 14.25
C ALA A 91 8.62 15.92 14.08
N ASP A 92 7.85 16.14 13.03
CA ASP A 92 6.61 15.40 12.71
C ASP A 92 6.85 14.13 11.88
N THR A 93 8.11 13.81 11.52
CA THR A 93 8.44 12.68 10.63
C THR A 93 7.77 11.37 11.05
N ALA A 94 7.85 11.01 12.32
CA ALA A 94 7.29 9.74 12.83
C ALA A 94 5.76 9.68 12.69
N ARG A 95 5.08 10.81 12.91
CA ARG A 95 3.63 10.95 12.72
C ARG A 95 3.27 10.81 11.24
N ASP A 96 3.95 11.55 10.38
CA ASP A 96 3.62 11.65 8.95
C ASP A 96 3.91 10.33 8.22
N VAL A 97 5.05 9.68 8.51
CA VAL A 97 5.35 8.34 7.99
C VAL A 97 4.31 7.31 8.46
N SER A 98 3.89 7.40 9.72
CA SER A 98 2.87 6.49 10.24
C SER A 98 1.51 6.71 9.59
N ALA A 99 1.11 7.97 9.35
CA ALA A 99 -0.12 8.30 8.63
C ALA A 99 -0.08 7.77 7.20
N ALA A 100 1.02 7.99 6.48
CA ALA A 100 1.23 7.49 5.12
C ALA A 100 1.17 5.96 5.05
N LYS A 101 1.86 5.25 5.97
CA LYS A 101 1.87 3.77 6.01
C LYS A 101 0.49 3.20 6.29
N ALA A 102 -0.26 3.78 7.24
CA ALA A 102 -1.61 3.34 7.57
C ALA A 102 -2.58 3.54 6.40
N ALA A 103 -2.53 4.70 5.72
CA ALA A 103 -3.35 5.01 4.56
C ALA A 103 -3.01 4.10 3.37
N ALA A 104 -1.72 3.96 3.05
CA ALA A 104 -1.25 3.11 1.95
C ALA A 104 -1.65 1.64 2.14
N ALA A 105 -1.52 1.11 3.36
CA ALA A 105 -1.92 -0.27 3.67
C ALA A 105 -3.43 -0.48 3.51
N GLY A 106 -4.24 0.48 3.94
CA GLY A 106 -5.69 0.44 3.75
C GLY A 106 -6.10 0.47 2.29
N ALA A 107 -5.53 1.41 1.52
CA ALA A 107 -5.83 1.56 0.09
C ALA A 107 -5.39 0.33 -0.73
N ALA A 108 -4.19 -0.20 -0.48
CA ALA A 108 -3.70 -1.40 -1.17
C ALA A 108 -4.55 -2.64 -0.84
N LEU A 109 -4.98 -2.80 0.41
CA LEU A 109 -5.85 -3.92 0.79
C LEU A 109 -7.25 -3.80 0.17
N LEU A 110 -7.80 -2.57 0.07
CA LEU A 110 -9.06 -2.31 -0.63
C LEU A 110 -8.92 -2.67 -2.11
N SER A 111 -7.82 -2.25 -2.77
CA SER A 111 -7.53 -2.61 -4.16
C SER A 111 -7.42 -4.12 -4.34
N ALA A 112 -6.70 -4.82 -3.45
CA ALA A 112 -6.54 -6.27 -3.50
C ALA A 112 -7.89 -6.99 -3.44
N ARG A 113 -8.77 -6.60 -2.53
CA ARG A 113 -10.12 -7.18 -2.38
C ARG A 113 -11.01 -6.92 -3.60
N ALA A 114 -11.01 -5.68 -4.08
CA ALA A 114 -11.80 -5.28 -5.25
C ALA A 114 -11.34 -6.02 -6.51
N SER A 115 -10.02 -6.13 -6.69
CA SER A 115 -9.42 -6.84 -7.82
C SER A 115 -9.76 -8.33 -7.79
N LEU A 116 -9.59 -8.97 -6.64
CA LEU A 116 -9.91 -10.37 -6.47
C LEU A 116 -11.40 -10.67 -6.73
N GLN A 117 -12.29 -9.85 -6.18
CA GLN A 117 -13.74 -9.96 -6.39
C GLN A 117 -14.12 -9.78 -7.86
N THR A 118 -13.49 -8.83 -8.56
CA THR A 118 -13.81 -8.53 -9.96
C THR A 118 -13.32 -9.61 -10.92
N HIS A 119 -12.13 -10.18 -10.68
CA HIS A 119 -11.57 -11.27 -11.48
C HIS A 119 -12.26 -12.61 -11.17
N GLY A 120 -12.79 -12.80 -9.96
CA GLY A 120 -13.39 -14.05 -9.52
C GLY A 120 -12.36 -15.19 -9.46
N ALA A 121 -12.76 -16.39 -9.90
CA ALA A 121 -11.94 -17.60 -9.76
C ALA A 121 -10.53 -17.47 -10.41
N ILE A 122 -10.42 -16.77 -11.53
CA ILE A 122 -9.13 -16.60 -12.23
C ILE A 122 -8.12 -15.81 -11.40
N GLY A 123 -8.60 -14.88 -10.55
CA GLY A 123 -7.73 -14.09 -9.67
C GLY A 123 -7.02 -14.91 -8.58
N TYR A 124 -7.48 -16.15 -8.32
CA TYR A 124 -6.84 -17.06 -7.36
C TYR A 124 -5.81 -18.00 -8.01
N THR A 125 -5.75 -18.03 -9.34
CA THR A 125 -4.84 -18.94 -10.04
C THR A 125 -3.43 -18.36 -10.08
N ALA A 126 -2.41 -19.24 -9.99
CA ALA A 126 -1.01 -18.85 -10.15
C ALA A 126 -0.66 -18.40 -11.59
N GLU A 127 -1.55 -18.69 -12.54
CA GLU A 127 -1.39 -18.31 -13.95
C GLU A 127 -1.69 -16.83 -14.22
N HIS A 128 -2.37 -16.15 -13.27
CA HIS A 128 -2.72 -14.74 -13.40
C HIS A 128 -1.81 -13.87 -12.51
N ASP A 129 -1.19 -12.85 -13.09
CA ASP A 129 -0.24 -11.95 -12.40
C ASP A 129 -0.82 -11.28 -11.15
N LEU A 130 -2.14 -11.18 -11.04
CA LEU A 130 -2.83 -10.66 -9.86
C LEU A 130 -2.40 -11.38 -8.58
N SER A 131 -2.16 -12.71 -8.65
CA SER A 131 -1.76 -13.52 -7.50
C SER A 131 -0.45 -13.00 -6.85
N HIS A 132 0.52 -12.56 -7.65
CA HIS A 132 1.78 -12.00 -7.17
C HIS A 132 1.57 -10.68 -6.41
N TRP A 133 0.70 -9.82 -6.92
CA TRP A 133 0.35 -8.55 -6.27
C TRP A 133 -0.40 -8.76 -4.96
N LEU A 134 -1.32 -9.72 -4.91
CA LEU A 134 -2.05 -10.08 -3.69
C LEU A 134 -1.09 -10.53 -2.59
N LEU A 135 -0.19 -11.46 -2.90
CA LEU A 135 0.83 -11.94 -1.96
C LEU A 135 1.76 -10.81 -1.51
N ARG A 136 2.16 -9.93 -2.43
CA ARG A 136 3.01 -8.78 -2.11
C ARG A 136 2.32 -7.82 -1.15
N VAL A 137 1.06 -7.45 -1.40
CA VAL A 137 0.28 -6.58 -0.51
C VAL A 137 0.11 -7.22 0.86
N GLN A 138 -0.20 -8.51 0.92
CA GLN A 138 -0.35 -9.24 2.18
C GLN A 138 0.94 -9.21 3.01
N ALA A 139 2.10 -9.43 2.39
CA ALA A 139 3.39 -9.39 3.05
C ALA A 139 3.74 -7.96 3.54
N LEU A 140 3.50 -6.95 2.70
CA LEU A 140 3.84 -5.55 3.02
C LEU A 140 2.86 -4.90 4.01
N HIS A 141 1.64 -5.43 4.14
CA HIS A 141 0.61 -4.88 5.01
C HIS A 141 1.08 -4.76 6.46
N SER A 142 1.76 -5.77 6.98
CA SER A 142 2.29 -5.81 8.34
C SER A 142 3.79 -5.51 8.45
N ALA A 143 4.52 -5.48 7.33
CA ALA A 143 5.94 -5.15 7.33
C ALA A 143 6.17 -3.72 7.85
N TRP A 144 7.20 -3.56 8.70
CA TRP A 144 7.51 -2.28 9.35
C TRP A 144 6.37 -1.69 10.18
N GLY A 145 5.57 -2.54 10.80
CA GLY A 145 4.41 -2.18 11.60
C GLY A 145 3.09 -2.33 10.85
N ASP A 146 2.09 -2.86 11.54
CA ASP A 146 0.74 -2.97 11.02
C ASP A 146 -0.02 -1.62 11.06
N PRO A 147 -1.14 -1.47 10.33
CA PRO A 147 -1.90 -0.23 10.31
C PRO A 147 -2.42 0.22 11.67
N THR A 148 -2.68 -0.70 12.60
CA THR A 148 -3.17 -0.38 13.94
C THR A 148 -2.07 0.27 14.78
N SER A 149 -0.86 -0.29 14.73
CA SER A 149 0.33 0.28 15.36
C SER A 149 0.64 1.67 14.81
N HIS A 150 0.56 1.87 13.50
CA HIS A 150 0.79 3.17 12.90
C HIS A 150 -0.29 4.20 13.27
N ARG A 151 -1.57 3.82 13.29
CA ARG A 151 -2.64 4.74 13.76
C ARG A 151 -2.45 5.15 15.20
N ARG A 152 -2.01 4.22 16.08
CA ARG A 152 -1.69 4.54 17.46
C ARG A 152 -0.56 5.57 17.54
N ARG A 153 0.53 5.40 16.79
CA ARG A 153 1.63 6.37 16.73
C ARG A 153 1.18 7.76 16.27
N VAL A 154 0.24 7.84 15.34
CA VAL A 154 -0.35 9.13 14.91
C VAL A 154 -1.08 9.78 16.08
N VAL A 155 -1.92 9.03 16.79
CA VAL A 155 -2.70 9.57 17.92
C VAL A 155 -1.79 10.01 19.07
N GLU A 156 -0.73 9.26 19.37
CA GLU A 156 0.24 9.57 20.41
C GLU A 156 1.09 10.83 20.10
N ALA A 157 1.13 11.25 18.83
CA ALA A 157 1.88 12.42 18.37
C ALA A 157 1.03 13.70 18.19
N LEU A 158 -0.28 13.64 18.49
CA LEU A 158 -1.21 14.79 18.47
C LEU A 158 -1.25 15.49 19.82
#